data_16265d2a7951cfa92ecab4d1c0146dd1
#
_entry.id   16265d2a7951cfa92ecab4d1c0146dd1
#
_cell.length_a   1.000
_cell.length_b   1.000
_cell.length_c   1.000
_cell.angle_alpha   90.00
_cell.angle_beta   90.00
_cell.angle_gamma   90.00
#
_symmetry.space_group_name_H-M   'P 1'
#
loop_
_entity.id
_entity.type
_entity.pdbx_description
1 polymer ?
#
loop_
_entity_poly.entity_id
_entity_poly.type
_entity_poly.pdbx_seq_one_letter_code
_entity_poly.pdbx_strand_id
1 'polypeptide(L)'
;MSETPPGPALTEQAVRLFEPGEADGPWYVLHAKPRCEKKAAKICLDSEIRHYLPLRQSRPKQRKGQRRVSFDIPLLPGYLFARCNAAERLALLRSGYLVRTIDVVDQIQLLDELRQIYLASAGPTDLTLYPQLKRGRKIRVVRGPLSGVSGQISSRKETFRLVLNVSILGTAVAAEVDMDDVELI
;
A
#
# COMPACT_ATOMS: atom_id res chain seq x y z
N MET A 1 -9.17 28.85 -3.96
CA MET A 1 -8.02 27.99 -4.32
C MET A 1 -8.59 26.60 -4.54
N SER A 2 -8.57 26.14 -5.77
CA SER A 2 -9.30 24.99 -6.25
C SER A 2 -8.64 23.70 -5.81
N GLU A 3 -9.33 22.96 -4.94
CA GLU A 3 -9.00 21.58 -4.61
C GLU A 3 -9.28 20.71 -5.82
N THR A 4 -8.23 20.08 -6.33
CA THR A 4 -8.39 19.03 -7.32
C THR A 4 -8.64 17.75 -6.52
N PRO A 5 -9.81 17.11 -6.60
CA PRO A 5 -10.02 15.76 -6.06
C PRO A 5 -9.00 14.81 -6.71
N PRO A 6 -8.63 13.68 -6.09
CA PRO A 6 -7.79 12.69 -6.73
C PRO A 6 -8.41 12.38 -8.09
N GLY A 7 -7.66 12.65 -9.15
CA GLY A 7 -8.20 12.65 -10.49
C GLY A 7 -8.87 11.31 -10.82
N PRO A 8 -9.90 11.29 -11.65
CA PRO A 8 -10.62 10.08 -12.05
C PRO A 8 -9.67 8.96 -12.56
N ALA A 9 -8.53 9.34 -13.11
CA ALA A 9 -7.49 8.42 -13.56
C ALA A 9 -6.88 7.56 -12.43
N LEU A 10 -6.63 8.13 -11.24
CA LEU A 10 -6.05 7.36 -10.12
C LEU A 10 -7.07 6.37 -9.55
N THR A 11 -8.33 6.77 -9.46
CA THR A 11 -9.41 5.88 -9.01
C THR A 11 -9.62 4.75 -10.01
N GLU A 12 -9.61 5.04 -11.31
CA GLU A 12 -9.75 4.05 -12.37
C GLU A 12 -8.57 3.06 -12.41
N GLN A 13 -7.33 3.52 -12.23
CA GLN A 13 -6.15 2.66 -12.13
C GLN A 13 -6.20 1.77 -10.90
N ALA A 14 -6.64 2.30 -9.74
CA ALA A 14 -6.83 1.50 -8.52
C ALA A 14 -7.88 0.41 -8.74
N VAL A 15 -8.99 0.74 -9.40
CA VAL A 15 -10.04 -0.23 -9.74
C VAL A 15 -9.44 -1.33 -10.60
N ARG A 16 -8.81 -0.99 -11.72
CA ARG A 16 -8.22 -1.97 -12.67
C ARG A 16 -7.16 -2.85 -12.01
N LEU A 17 -6.31 -2.30 -11.13
CA LEU A 17 -5.26 -3.07 -10.45
C LEU A 17 -5.85 -4.10 -9.49
N PHE A 18 -6.92 -3.74 -8.77
CA PHE A 18 -7.51 -4.57 -7.71
C PHE A 18 -8.86 -5.18 -8.09
N GLU A 19 -9.25 -5.13 -9.38
CA GLU A 19 -10.46 -5.81 -9.85
C GLU A 19 -10.34 -7.34 -9.67
N PRO A 20 -11.40 -7.99 -9.20
CA PRO A 20 -11.49 -9.43 -9.25
C PRO A 20 -11.63 -9.85 -10.72
N GLY A 21 -10.71 -10.63 -11.23
CA GLY A 21 -10.81 -11.28 -12.54
C GLY A 21 -10.70 -12.78 -12.35
N GLU A 22 -11.50 -13.55 -13.04
CA GLU A 22 -11.54 -15.01 -12.87
C GLU A 22 -10.31 -15.74 -13.42
N ALA A 23 -9.62 -15.15 -14.40
CA ALA A 23 -8.56 -15.84 -15.17
C ALA A 23 -7.20 -15.93 -14.47
N ASP A 24 -6.88 -15.01 -13.54
CA ASP A 24 -5.50 -14.81 -13.06
C ASP A 24 -5.22 -15.47 -11.69
N GLY A 25 -6.13 -16.25 -11.14
CA GLY A 25 -6.00 -16.86 -9.80
C GLY A 25 -6.23 -15.88 -8.64
N PRO A 26 -5.95 -16.30 -7.40
CA PRO A 26 -6.13 -15.46 -6.21
C PRO A 26 -4.92 -14.55 -5.97
N TRP A 27 -5.11 -13.53 -5.14
CA TRP A 27 -4.03 -12.73 -4.60
C TRP A 27 -3.29 -13.49 -3.49
N TYR A 28 -1.98 -13.34 -3.48
CA TYR A 28 -1.07 -13.83 -2.44
C TYR A 28 -0.26 -12.67 -1.87
N VAL A 29 0.12 -12.81 -0.60
CA VAL A 29 1.21 -12.00 -0.06
C VAL A 29 2.52 -12.72 -0.34
N LEU A 30 3.46 -12.04 -0.99
CA LEU A 30 4.79 -12.54 -1.26
C LEU A 30 5.74 -11.97 -0.20
N HIS A 31 6.33 -12.85 0.60
CA HIS A 31 7.37 -12.49 1.55
C HIS A 31 8.72 -12.56 0.85
N ALA A 32 9.29 -11.42 0.54
CA ALA A 32 10.58 -11.29 -0.11
C ALA A 32 11.75 -11.41 0.88
N LYS A 33 12.89 -11.87 0.39
CA LYS A 33 14.15 -11.77 1.13
C LYS A 33 14.52 -10.30 1.35
N PRO A 34 15.31 -9.97 2.37
CA PRO A 34 15.72 -8.59 2.64
C PRO A 34 16.27 -7.89 1.40
N ARG A 35 15.74 -6.71 1.09
CA ARG A 35 16.13 -5.87 -0.07
C ARG A 35 15.88 -6.51 -1.44
N CYS A 36 15.02 -7.53 -1.51
CA CYS A 36 14.66 -8.20 -2.76
C CYS A 36 13.25 -7.84 -3.26
N GLU A 37 12.52 -6.97 -2.57
CA GLU A 37 11.12 -6.61 -2.91
C GLU A 37 11.01 -6.08 -4.35
N LYS A 38 11.89 -5.15 -4.74
CA LYS A 38 11.90 -4.60 -6.11
C LYS A 38 12.32 -5.62 -7.16
N LYS A 39 13.23 -6.55 -6.82
CA LYS A 39 13.64 -7.62 -7.71
C LYS A 39 12.49 -8.60 -7.94
N ALA A 40 11.77 -8.96 -6.87
CA ALA A 40 10.59 -9.80 -6.96
C ALA A 40 9.48 -9.13 -7.79
N ALA A 41 9.23 -7.83 -7.56
CA ALA A 41 8.28 -7.05 -8.36
C ALA A 41 8.68 -6.99 -9.84
N LYS A 42 9.99 -6.85 -10.13
CA LYS A 42 10.47 -6.90 -11.51
C LYS A 42 10.19 -8.24 -12.20
N ILE A 43 10.37 -9.37 -11.50
CA ILE A 43 10.01 -10.68 -12.07
C ILE A 43 8.52 -10.77 -12.34
N CYS A 44 7.67 -10.29 -11.43
CA CYS A 44 6.24 -10.24 -11.68
C CYS A 44 5.93 -9.44 -12.96
N LEU A 45 6.57 -8.27 -13.11
CA LEU A 45 6.40 -7.43 -14.29
C LEU A 45 6.86 -8.13 -15.58
N ASP A 46 8.07 -8.71 -15.56
CA ASP A 46 8.67 -9.40 -16.71
C ASP A 46 7.86 -10.66 -17.12
N SER A 47 7.11 -11.24 -16.18
CA SER A 47 6.24 -12.40 -16.38
C SER A 47 4.75 -12.02 -16.56
N GLU A 48 4.45 -10.74 -16.71
CA GLU A 48 3.08 -10.20 -16.86
C GLU A 48 2.14 -10.57 -15.69
N ILE A 49 2.71 -10.91 -14.53
CA ILE A 49 1.95 -11.21 -13.31
C ILE A 49 1.49 -9.90 -12.67
N ARG A 50 0.18 -9.79 -12.46
CA ARG A 50 -0.41 -8.62 -11.78
C ARG A 50 0.11 -8.56 -10.34
N HIS A 51 0.73 -7.43 -9.98
CA HIS A 51 1.34 -7.27 -8.66
C HIS A 51 1.25 -5.84 -8.15
N TYR A 52 1.42 -5.69 -6.84
CA TYR A 52 1.48 -4.40 -6.18
C TYR A 52 2.60 -4.39 -5.13
N LEU A 53 3.56 -3.51 -5.30
CA LEU A 53 4.60 -3.19 -4.32
C LEU A 53 4.34 -1.77 -3.81
N PRO A 54 3.76 -1.60 -2.61
CA PRO A 54 3.59 -0.28 -2.01
C PRO A 54 4.93 0.39 -1.80
N LEU A 55 5.10 1.58 -2.36
CA LEU A 55 6.34 2.36 -2.23
C LEU A 55 6.04 3.70 -1.54
N ARG A 56 7.04 4.24 -0.87
CA ARG A 56 7.07 5.62 -0.38
C ARG A 56 8.41 6.26 -0.70
N GLN A 57 8.42 7.58 -0.76
CA GLN A 57 9.67 8.32 -0.93
C GLN A 57 10.50 8.25 0.37
N SER A 58 11.80 8.00 0.24
CA SER A 58 12.72 8.13 1.36
C SER A 58 12.86 9.60 1.74
N ARG A 59 13.00 9.88 3.05
CA ARG A 59 13.35 11.24 3.47
C ARG A 59 14.71 11.61 2.90
N PRO A 60 14.84 12.77 2.21
CA PRO A 60 16.10 13.19 1.63
C PRO A 60 17.17 13.34 2.71
N LYS A 61 18.22 12.54 2.66
CA LYS A 61 19.39 12.74 3.53
C LYS A 61 20.26 13.82 2.92
N GLN A 62 20.47 14.90 3.68
CA GLN A 62 21.38 15.95 3.28
C GLN A 62 22.83 15.53 3.59
N ARG A 63 23.63 15.25 2.58
CA ARG A 63 25.08 15.19 2.72
C ARG A 63 25.64 16.56 2.30
N LYS A 64 26.59 17.08 3.10
CA LYS A 64 27.23 18.37 2.86
C LYS A 64 27.73 18.46 1.40
N GLY A 65 27.24 19.43 0.62
CA GLY A 65 27.62 19.62 -0.77
C GLY A 65 26.96 18.78 -1.86
N GLN A 66 26.01 17.92 -1.55
CA GLN A 66 25.31 17.10 -2.53
C GLN A 66 23.81 17.45 -2.64
N ARG A 67 23.27 17.28 -3.87
CA ARG A 67 21.85 17.46 -4.17
C ARG A 67 21.03 16.48 -3.33
N ARG A 68 19.91 16.93 -2.75
CA ARG A 68 18.96 16.07 -2.03
C ARG A 68 18.37 15.06 -3.02
N VAL A 69 18.57 13.77 -2.79
CA VAL A 69 17.99 12.71 -3.61
C VAL A 69 17.06 11.90 -2.74
N SER A 70 15.83 11.73 -3.18
CA SER A 70 14.87 10.80 -2.60
C SER A 70 14.82 9.51 -3.42
N PHE A 71 14.57 8.41 -2.77
CA PHE A 71 14.45 7.10 -3.41
C PHE A 71 13.12 6.47 -3.02
N ASP A 72 12.54 5.74 -3.95
CA ASP A 72 11.41 4.87 -3.66
C ASP A 72 11.88 3.71 -2.78
N ILE A 73 11.26 3.55 -1.63
CA ILE A 73 11.51 2.44 -0.71
C ILE A 73 10.20 1.71 -0.40
N PRO A 74 10.24 0.38 -0.18
CA PRO A 74 9.05 -0.37 0.20
C PRO A 74 8.38 0.24 1.43
N LEU A 75 7.09 0.50 1.33
CA LEU A 75 6.27 0.98 2.44
C LEU A 75 6.06 -0.11 3.48
N LEU A 76 5.95 -1.37 3.01
CA LEU A 76 5.84 -2.59 3.81
C LEU A 76 7.08 -3.44 3.58
N PRO A 77 8.19 -3.24 4.33
CA PRO A 77 9.45 -3.94 4.10
C PRO A 77 9.29 -5.46 4.17
N GLY A 78 9.82 -6.15 3.17
CA GLY A 78 9.74 -7.60 3.05
C GLY A 78 8.46 -8.11 2.37
N TYR A 79 7.51 -7.25 2.00
CA TYR A 79 6.23 -7.71 1.46
C TYR A 79 5.86 -7.00 0.16
N LEU A 80 5.30 -7.78 -0.76
CA LEU A 80 4.58 -7.32 -1.93
C LEU A 80 3.40 -8.27 -2.18
N PHE A 81 2.50 -7.87 -3.04
CA PHE A 81 1.26 -8.58 -3.32
C PHE A 81 1.23 -8.96 -4.79
N ALA A 82 0.82 -10.18 -5.10
CA ALA A 82 0.68 -10.61 -6.49
C ALA A 82 -0.56 -11.48 -6.65
N ARG A 83 -1.17 -11.35 -7.82
CA ARG A 83 -2.26 -12.19 -8.26
C ARG A 83 -1.70 -13.19 -9.27
N CYS A 84 -1.75 -14.48 -8.94
CA CYS A 84 -1.12 -15.48 -9.78
C CYS A 84 -1.81 -16.85 -9.63
N ASN A 85 -1.67 -17.67 -10.65
CA ASN A 85 -2.04 -19.08 -10.61
C ASN A 85 -0.97 -19.93 -9.92
N ALA A 86 -1.22 -21.23 -9.76
CA ALA A 86 -0.31 -22.13 -9.06
C ALA A 86 1.06 -22.29 -9.75
N ALA A 87 1.11 -22.28 -11.09
CA ALA A 87 2.35 -22.40 -11.85
C ALA A 87 3.21 -21.14 -11.72
N GLU A 88 2.61 -19.97 -11.84
CA GLU A 88 3.25 -18.67 -11.64
C GLU A 88 3.76 -18.51 -10.20
N ARG A 89 2.94 -18.87 -9.21
CA ARG A 89 3.34 -18.89 -7.80
C ARG A 89 4.61 -19.75 -7.58
N LEU A 90 4.65 -20.92 -8.19
CA LEU A 90 5.82 -21.82 -8.09
C LEU A 90 7.04 -21.20 -8.77
N ALA A 91 6.87 -20.58 -9.94
CA ALA A 91 7.95 -19.89 -10.65
C ALA A 91 8.50 -18.73 -9.82
N LEU A 92 7.63 -17.92 -9.19
CA LEU A 92 8.04 -16.85 -8.29
C LEU A 92 8.85 -17.36 -7.10
N LEU A 93 8.45 -18.47 -6.47
CA LEU A 93 9.19 -19.09 -5.37
C LEU A 93 10.57 -19.59 -5.83
N ARG A 94 10.67 -20.16 -7.03
CA ARG A 94 11.94 -20.65 -7.63
C ARG A 94 12.87 -19.51 -8.06
N SER A 95 12.40 -18.27 -8.14
CA SER A 95 13.21 -17.10 -8.52
C SER A 95 14.38 -16.83 -7.55
N GLY A 96 14.30 -17.37 -6.33
CA GLY A 96 15.30 -17.18 -5.30
C GLY A 96 15.19 -15.86 -4.52
N TYR A 97 14.25 -14.96 -4.86
CA TYR A 97 14.03 -13.68 -4.18
C TYR A 97 12.95 -13.73 -3.11
N LEU A 98 12.13 -14.78 -3.10
CA LEU A 98 11.10 -14.96 -2.09
C LEU A 98 11.55 -15.93 -0.99
N VAL A 99 11.05 -15.70 0.21
CA VAL A 99 11.13 -16.63 1.34
C VAL A 99 9.96 -17.61 1.27
N ARG A 100 8.75 -17.07 1.09
CA ARG A 100 7.50 -17.84 1.01
C ARG A 100 6.39 -17.00 0.40
N THR A 101 5.29 -17.66 0.08
CA THR A 101 4.00 -17.02 -0.19
C THR A 101 3.06 -17.25 0.99
N ILE A 102 2.14 -16.32 1.24
CA ILE A 102 1.11 -16.42 2.27
C ILE A 102 -0.23 -16.42 1.57
N ASP A 103 -1.03 -17.44 1.86
CA ASP A 103 -2.38 -17.57 1.33
C ASP A 103 -3.31 -16.55 1.98
N VAL A 104 -4.15 -15.92 1.18
CA VAL A 104 -5.09 -14.88 1.63
C VAL A 104 -6.48 -15.50 1.73
N VAL A 105 -7.01 -15.63 2.93
CA VAL A 105 -8.34 -16.20 3.16
C VAL A 105 -9.41 -15.20 2.75
N ASP A 106 -9.30 -13.95 3.18
CA ASP A 106 -10.24 -12.89 2.83
C ASP A 106 -9.66 -11.99 1.72
N GLN A 107 -9.93 -12.38 0.48
CA GLN A 107 -9.48 -11.67 -0.72
C GLN A 107 -10.09 -10.27 -0.81
N ILE A 108 -11.37 -10.13 -0.42
CA ILE A 108 -12.11 -8.87 -0.50
C ILE A 108 -11.50 -7.86 0.47
N GLN A 109 -11.29 -8.27 1.71
CA GLN A 109 -10.67 -7.42 2.72
C GLN A 109 -9.28 -6.97 2.29
N LEU A 110 -8.43 -7.90 1.80
CA LEU A 110 -7.09 -7.53 1.31
C LEU A 110 -7.17 -6.48 0.22
N LEU A 111 -8.03 -6.69 -0.78
CA LEU A 111 -8.14 -5.76 -1.91
C LEU A 111 -8.62 -4.37 -1.48
N ASP A 112 -9.56 -4.29 -0.55
CA ASP A 112 -10.01 -3.02 0.00
C ASP A 112 -8.89 -2.30 0.77
N GLU A 113 -8.15 -3.03 1.61
CA GLU A 113 -7.00 -2.48 2.34
C GLU A 113 -5.91 -1.97 1.39
N LEU A 114 -5.54 -2.74 0.37
CA LEU A 114 -4.53 -2.34 -0.62
C LEU A 114 -4.99 -1.16 -1.47
N ARG A 115 -6.27 -1.09 -1.82
CA ARG A 115 -6.85 0.03 -2.56
C ARG A 115 -6.73 1.34 -1.77
N GLN A 116 -7.02 1.31 -0.46
CA GLN A 116 -6.84 2.50 0.39
C GLN A 116 -5.38 2.94 0.46
N ILE A 117 -4.44 2.00 0.58
CA ILE A 117 -3.00 2.31 0.58
C ILE A 117 -2.56 2.88 -0.77
N TYR A 118 -3.05 2.33 -1.88
CA TYR A 118 -2.75 2.83 -3.23
C TYR A 118 -3.21 4.29 -3.38
N LEU A 119 -4.45 4.58 -3.02
CA LEU A 119 -5.01 5.94 -3.07
C LEU A 119 -4.23 6.91 -2.17
N ALA A 120 -3.89 6.49 -0.95
CA ALA A 120 -3.10 7.30 -0.03
C ALA A 120 -1.67 7.55 -0.52
N SER A 121 -1.08 6.58 -1.24
CA SER A 121 0.28 6.69 -1.79
C SER A 121 0.38 7.59 -3.02
N ALA A 122 -0.73 7.89 -3.66
CA ALA A 122 -0.77 8.72 -4.88
C ALA A 122 -0.56 10.21 -4.60
N GLY A 123 -0.78 10.64 -3.36
CA GLY A 123 -0.62 12.03 -2.92
C GLY A 123 0.77 12.31 -2.33
N PRO A 124 1.07 13.58 -2.04
CA PRO A 124 2.33 14.01 -1.43
C PRO A 124 2.45 13.67 0.06
N THR A 125 1.58 12.83 0.58
CA THR A 125 1.48 12.51 2.01
C THR A 125 2.55 11.53 2.45
N ASP A 126 3.21 11.81 3.59
CA ASP A 126 4.23 10.92 4.16
C ASP A 126 3.57 9.75 4.90
N LEU A 127 3.48 8.60 4.22
CA LEU A 127 2.99 7.36 4.82
C LEU A 127 4.10 6.68 5.62
N THR A 128 3.79 6.29 6.85
CA THR A 128 4.73 5.62 7.75
C THR A 128 4.15 4.29 8.26
N LEU A 129 5.04 3.33 8.56
CA LEU A 129 4.63 2.11 9.24
C LEU A 129 4.00 2.43 10.60
N TYR A 130 2.93 1.72 10.91
CA TYR A 130 2.18 1.87 12.16
C TYR A 130 1.73 0.51 12.69
N PRO A 131 1.59 0.33 14.00
CA PRO A 131 0.97 -0.87 14.55
C PRO A 131 -0.47 -1.02 14.08
N GLN A 132 -0.90 -2.27 13.82
CA GLN A 132 -2.29 -2.52 13.46
C GLN A 132 -3.24 -1.96 14.52
N LEU A 133 -4.24 -1.24 14.10
CA LEU A 133 -5.28 -0.71 14.97
C LEU A 133 -6.49 -1.65 14.96
N LYS A 134 -6.65 -2.42 16.05
CA LYS A 134 -7.77 -3.38 16.19
C LYS A 134 -9.12 -2.72 16.48
N ARG A 135 -9.09 -1.54 17.09
CA ARG A 135 -10.27 -0.74 17.45
C ARG A 135 -10.01 0.71 17.12
N GLY A 136 -10.92 1.34 16.45
CA GLY A 136 -10.88 2.74 16.08
C GLY A 136 -12.16 3.11 15.33
N ARG A 137 -12.51 4.40 15.37
CA ARG A 137 -13.64 4.90 14.57
C ARG A 137 -13.24 4.89 13.10
N LYS A 138 -14.12 4.42 12.25
CA LYS A 138 -13.95 4.52 10.81
C LYS A 138 -14.19 5.94 10.36
N ILE A 139 -13.31 6.43 9.51
CA ILE A 139 -13.39 7.78 8.94
C ILE A 139 -13.16 7.72 7.44
N ARG A 140 -13.63 8.76 6.76
CA ARG A 140 -13.29 9.10 5.38
C ARG A 140 -12.70 10.49 5.36
N VAL A 141 -11.61 10.68 4.65
CA VAL A 141 -11.05 12.00 4.39
C VAL A 141 -11.86 12.66 3.28
N VAL A 142 -12.38 13.85 3.54
CA VAL A 142 -13.24 14.59 2.60
C VAL A 142 -12.54 15.76 1.92
N ARG A 143 -11.41 16.21 2.48
CA ARG A 143 -10.59 17.31 1.92
C ARG A 143 -9.10 16.98 1.98
N GLY A 144 -8.30 17.73 1.21
CA GLY A 144 -6.85 17.65 1.21
C GLY A 144 -6.27 16.48 0.39
N PRO A 145 -4.95 16.23 0.54
CA PRO A 145 -4.21 15.26 -0.29
C PRO A 145 -4.67 13.81 -0.17
N LEU A 146 -5.37 13.47 0.92
CA LEU A 146 -5.91 12.13 1.18
C LEU A 146 -7.40 12.04 0.90
N SER A 147 -8.00 13.02 0.24
CA SER A 147 -9.45 13.03 -0.05
C SER A 147 -9.89 11.74 -0.74
N GLY A 148 -10.98 11.14 -0.26
CA GLY A 148 -11.52 9.87 -0.72
C GLY A 148 -10.96 8.63 -0.02
N VAL A 149 -9.85 8.73 0.72
CA VAL A 149 -9.28 7.61 1.47
C VAL A 149 -10.10 7.35 2.73
N SER A 150 -10.39 6.09 2.99
CA SER A 150 -11.11 5.64 4.19
C SER A 150 -10.22 4.75 5.05
N GLY A 151 -10.33 4.87 6.36
CA GLY A 151 -9.54 4.07 7.30
C GLY A 151 -10.04 4.24 8.73
N GLN A 152 -9.16 3.99 9.69
CA GLN A 152 -9.46 4.18 11.10
C GLN A 152 -8.72 5.38 11.65
N ILE A 153 -9.32 6.12 12.58
CA ILE A 153 -8.65 7.22 13.24
C ILE A 153 -7.96 6.77 14.52
N SER A 154 -6.72 7.19 14.68
CA SER A 154 -5.95 7.08 15.92
C SER A 154 -5.54 8.48 16.38
N SER A 155 -5.70 8.73 17.68
CA SER A 155 -5.24 9.97 18.32
C SER A 155 -4.15 9.67 19.33
N ARG A 156 -3.04 10.40 19.25
CA ARG A 156 -1.97 10.32 20.24
C ARG A 156 -1.27 11.68 20.36
N LYS A 157 -1.22 12.23 21.57
CA LYS A 157 -0.56 13.52 21.85
C LYS A 157 -1.01 14.62 20.89
N GLU A 158 -2.32 14.86 20.80
CA GLU A 158 -2.95 15.88 19.94
C GLU A 158 -2.71 15.71 18.43
N THR A 159 -2.06 14.63 18.00
CA THR A 159 -1.91 14.30 16.59
C THR A 159 -2.92 13.24 16.19
N PHE A 160 -3.73 13.55 15.18
CA PHE A 160 -4.65 12.60 14.57
C PHE A 160 -4.01 11.92 13.39
N ARG A 161 -4.23 10.60 13.26
CA ARG A 161 -3.69 9.79 12.18
C ARG A 161 -4.77 8.95 11.55
N LEU A 162 -4.84 9.01 10.23
CA LEU A 162 -5.54 8.01 9.44
C LEU A 162 -4.68 6.74 9.43
N VAL A 163 -5.24 5.63 9.89
CA VAL A 163 -4.59 4.33 9.95
C VAL A 163 -5.23 3.40 8.94
N LEU A 164 -4.42 2.89 8.03
CA LEU A 164 -4.79 1.94 6.99
C LEU A 164 -4.18 0.58 7.37
N ASN A 165 -5.01 -0.34 7.83
CA ASN A 165 -4.57 -1.66 8.23
C ASN A 165 -4.18 -2.52 7.02
N VAL A 166 -3.23 -3.43 7.24
CA VAL A 166 -2.95 -4.59 6.41
C VAL A 166 -3.10 -5.81 7.31
N SER A 167 -4.33 -6.25 7.46
CA SER A 167 -4.74 -7.18 8.51
C SER A 167 -4.02 -8.52 8.43
N ILE A 168 -3.78 -9.03 7.23
CA ILE A 168 -3.05 -10.28 7.02
C ILE A 168 -1.59 -10.22 7.52
N LEU A 169 -1.00 -9.03 7.56
CA LEU A 169 0.37 -8.82 8.04
C LEU A 169 0.42 -8.42 9.52
N GLY A 170 -0.71 -8.15 10.15
CA GLY A 170 -0.76 -7.64 11.51
C GLY A 170 -0.10 -6.26 11.67
N THR A 171 -0.05 -5.47 10.60
CA THR A 171 0.56 -4.14 10.56
C THR A 171 -0.38 -3.13 9.92
N ALA A 172 0.03 -1.88 9.91
CA ALA A 172 -0.69 -0.80 9.26
C ALA A 172 0.29 0.23 8.69
N VAL A 173 -0.23 1.14 7.90
CA VAL A 173 0.42 2.39 7.54
C VAL A 173 -0.42 3.55 8.06
N ALA A 174 0.19 4.67 8.37
CA ALA A 174 -0.52 5.84 8.86
C ALA A 174 0.01 7.12 8.24
N ALA A 175 -0.89 8.07 8.10
CA ALA A 175 -0.61 9.45 7.74
C ALA A 175 -1.23 10.40 8.77
N GLU A 176 -0.64 11.57 8.97
CA GLU A 176 -1.24 12.62 9.76
C GLU A 176 -2.38 13.27 8.99
N VAL A 177 -3.49 13.54 9.69
CA VAL A 177 -4.70 14.17 9.13
C VAL A 177 -5.21 15.25 10.07
N ASP A 178 -5.85 16.25 9.51
CA ASP A 178 -6.60 17.23 10.28
C ASP A 178 -8.02 16.69 10.55
N MET A 179 -8.54 16.97 11.75
CA MET A 179 -9.90 16.56 12.11
C MET A 179 -10.97 17.30 11.31
N ASP A 180 -10.66 18.51 10.84
CA ASP A 180 -11.57 19.30 10.01
C ASP A 180 -11.72 18.72 8.59
N ASP A 181 -10.81 17.83 8.19
CA ASP A 181 -10.79 17.19 6.88
C ASP A 181 -11.40 15.79 6.86
N VAL A 182 -11.95 15.31 7.98
CA VAL A 182 -12.46 13.93 8.09
C VAL A 182 -13.93 13.87 8.49
N GLU A 183 -14.61 12.83 8.01
CA GLU A 183 -15.98 12.48 8.41
C GLU A 183 -16.01 11.07 9.03
N LEU A 184 -16.87 10.86 10.02
CA LEU A 184 -17.17 9.52 10.56
C LEU A 184 -18.07 8.75 9.60
N ILE A 185 -17.75 7.47 9.39
CA ILE A 185 -18.54 6.56 8.54
C ILE A 185 -18.87 5.24 9.26
#